data_1a963582a5d06ffd2cb132019a9fa83d
#
_entry.id   1a963582a5d06ffd2cb132019a9fa83d
#
_cell.length_a   1.000
_cell.length_b   1.000
_cell.length_c   1.000
_cell.angle_alpha   90.00
_cell.angle_beta   90.00
_cell.angle_gamma   90.00
#
_symmetry.space_group_name_H-M   'P 1'
#
loop_
_entity.id
_entity.type
_entity.pdbx_description
1 polymer ?
#
loop_
_entity_poly.entity_id
_entity_poly.type
_entity_poly.pdbx_seq_one_letter_code
_entity_poly.pdbx_strand_id
1 'polypeptide(L)'
;MKKICVVTATRAEFGLLLNVMKRIEEDPELKLCLVVTGTHLLASQGNTVREIEASGIPIAEKIPILEENDSPEEICRAMGRICARFGELYARQKPDLLVVLGDRYELIPICSCALQFRIPIAHISGGEVTAGALDELYRHAVTKMSHLHFPGCGAYRKRIIQMGEAPSRVFDYGDVGVENIRTMDFVGKKELEESIEFSLDRPYACVTFHPPTMEGTEAASQIREVLMALEAFPEMKFILTKANADSGGQEINEIMDRYAEEHENWKCFPSLGVRRYLSALKYCEMVIGNSSSGIVEAPCFHIPTVNIGSRQEGRLQAESIINCPPAKKEIISAIKRAKSREFQDIAKQAVNPYGNGDTSYRIAAELKKYLKSPDVRKNFYDVEWRETADESETGFKESGRHSRPQRF
;
A
#
# COMPACT_ATOMS: atom_id res chain seq x y z
N MET A 1 -18.68 -15.03 -20.62
CA MET A 1 -17.68 -14.14 -19.98
C MET A 1 -17.84 -14.22 -18.48
N LYS A 2 -16.75 -14.36 -17.75
CA LYS A 2 -16.73 -14.38 -16.28
C LYS A 2 -16.58 -12.95 -15.75
N LYS A 3 -17.43 -12.54 -14.83
CA LYS A 3 -17.46 -11.18 -14.29
C LYS A 3 -16.54 -11.05 -13.09
N ILE A 4 -15.55 -10.19 -13.16
CA ILE A 4 -14.62 -9.88 -12.06
C ILE A 4 -14.95 -8.49 -11.53
N CYS A 5 -15.39 -8.43 -10.27
CA CYS A 5 -15.56 -7.17 -9.55
C CYS A 5 -14.20 -6.71 -9.02
N VAL A 6 -13.78 -5.53 -9.36
CA VAL A 6 -12.60 -4.86 -8.80
C VAL A 6 -13.06 -3.64 -8.02
N VAL A 7 -12.61 -3.49 -6.78
CA VAL A 7 -12.99 -2.35 -5.94
C VAL A 7 -11.77 -1.48 -5.69
N THR A 8 -11.96 -0.17 -5.78
CA THR A 8 -10.96 0.84 -5.42
C THR A 8 -11.58 1.93 -4.56
N ALA A 9 -10.97 2.25 -3.44
CA ALA A 9 -11.43 3.25 -2.48
C ALA A 9 -10.54 4.49 -2.43
N THR A 10 -9.28 4.38 -2.89
CA THR A 10 -8.31 5.47 -2.85
C THR A 10 -7.53 5.57 -4.16
N ARG A 11 -6.98 6.75 -4.42
CA ARG A 11 -6.17 6.99 -5.61
C ARG A 11 -4.92 6.07 -5.68
N ALA A 12 -4.29 5.80 -4.57
CA ALA A 12 -3.13 4.92 -4.52
C ALA A 12 -3.49 3.51 -4.98
N GLU A 13 -4.61 2.96 -4.50
CA GLU A 13 -5.11 1.65 -4.92
C GLU A 13 -5.42 1.59 -6.40
N PHE A 14 -6.09 2.64 -6.94
CA PHE A 14 -6.42 2.68 -8.36
C PHE A 14 -5.17 2.59 -9.24
N GLY A 15 -4.13 3.37 -8.91
CA GLY A 15 -2.88 3.33 -9.64
C GLY A 15 -2.22 1.95 -9.65
N LEU A 16 -2.26 1.24 -8.53
CA LEU A 16 -1.73 -0.11 -8.39
C LEU A 16 -2.58 -1.17 -9.12
N LEU A 17 -3.90 -1.00 -9.15
CA LEU A 17 -4.83 -1.93 -9.80
C LEU A 17 -4.94 -1.70 -11.31
N LEU A 18 -4.48 -0.57 -11.85
CA LEU A 18 -4.72 -0.15 -13.23
C LEU A 18 -4.31 -1.20 -14.26
N ASN A 19 -3.10 -1.75 -14.13
CA ASN A 19 -2.62 -2.75 -15.09
C ASN A 19 -3.41 -4.08 -14.97
N VAL A 20 -3.77 -4.49 -13.75
CA VAL A 20 -4.63 -5.68 -13.55
C VAL A 20 -6.00 -5.49 -14.21
N MET A 21 -6.61 -4.31 -14.04
CA MET A 21 -7.90 -3.98 -14.67
C MET A 21 -7.81 -3.97 -16.20
N LYS A 22 -6.74 -3.39 -16.77
CA LYS A 22 -6.51 -3.42 -18.23
C LYS A 22 -6.41 -4.86 -18.75
N ARG A 23 -5.67 -5.74 -18.07
CA ARG A 23 -5.56 -7.15 -18.47
C ARG A 23 -6.89 -7.90 -18.39
N ILE A 24 -7.73 -7.58 -17.41
CA ILE A 24 -9.09 -8.15 -17.32
C ILE A 24 -9.95 -7.64 -18.48
N GLU A 25 -9.89 -6.36 -18.80
CA GLU A 25 -10.72 -5.76 -19.87
C GLU A 25 -10.29 -6.22 -21.27
N GLU A 26 -8.99 -6.45 -21.49
CA GLU A 26 -8.42 -6.96 -22.74
C GLU A 26 -8.74 -8.44 -23.01
N ASP A 27 -9.12 -9.22 -21.99
CA ASP A 27 -9.38 -10.66 -22.13
C ASP A 27 -10.82 -10.93 -22.56
N PRO A 28 -11.06 -11.56 -23.74
CA PRO A 28 -12.39 -11.79 -24.28
C PRO A 28 -13.28 -12.75 -23.46
N GLU A 29 -12.70 -13.51 -22.54
CA GLU A 29 -13.44 -14.43 -21.66
C GLU A 29 -13.84 -13.77 -20.33
N LEU A 30 -13.24 -12.61 -20.01
CA LEU A 30 -13.46 -11.88 -18.77
C LEU A 30 -14.30 -10.61 -19.00
N LYS A 31 -14.93 -10.13 -17.94
CA LYS A 31 -15.67 -8.87 -17.92
C LYS A 31 -15.35 -8.11 -16.64
N LEU A 32 -14.75 -6.93 -16.79
CA LEU A 32 -14.51 -6.05 -15.66
C LEU A 32 -15.82 -5.45 -15.11
N CYS A 33 -15.92 -5.40 -13.79
CA CYS A 33 -16.96 -4.66 -13.06
C CYS A 33 -16.25 -3.78 -12.04
N LEU A 34 -15.76 -2.60 -12.47
CA LEU A 34 -15.06 -1.67 -11.60
C LEU A 34 -16.05 -0.92 -10.68
N VAL A 35 -15.87 -1.03 -9.39
CA VAL A 35 -16.61 -0.29 -8.36
C VAL A 35 -15.70 0.73 -7.72
N VAL A 36 -16.10 1.99 -7.79
CA VAL A 36 -15.37 3.13 -7.22
C VAL A 36 -16.08 3.59 -5.95
N THR A 37 -15.35 3.73 -4.86
CA THR A 37 -15.90 4.11 -3.55
C THR A 37 -14.89 4.96 -2.75
N GLY A 38 -15.14 5.15 -1.48
CA GLY A 38 -14.21 5.80 -0.55
C GLY A 38 -13.85 7.23 -0.93
N THR A 39 -12.59 7.58 -0.72
CA THR A 39 -12.07 8.93 -0.93
C THR A 39 -12.06 9.38 -2.39
N HIS A 40 -12.19 8.47 -3.35
CA HIS A 40 -12.35 8.83 -4.76
C HIS A 40 -13.53 9.77 -5.02
N LEU A 41 -14.59 9.64 -4.21
CA LEU A 41 -15.86 10.35 -4.38
C LEU A 41 -16.00 11.58 -3.46
N LEU A 42 -14.96 11.93 -2.69
CA LEU A 42 -14.95 13.10 -1.82
C LEU A 42 -14.31 14.30 -2.52
N ALA A 43 -15.03 15.43 -2.51
CA ALA A 43 -14.52 16.68 -3.07
C ALA A 43 -13.30 17.21 -2.29
N SER A 44 -13.31 17.10 -0.97
CA SER A 44 -12.21 17.46 -0.07
C SER A 44 -10.92 16.68 -0.33
N GLN A 45 -11.02 15.47 -0.90
CA GLN A 45 -9.89 14.61 -1.28
C GLN A 45 -9.52 14.70 -2.78
N GLY A 46 -9.93 15.80 -3.45
CA GLY A 46 -9.58 16.09 -4.83
C GLY A 46 -10.43 15.39 -5.89
N ASN A 47 -11.52 14.69 -5.48
CA ASN A 47 -12.48 14.05 -6.40
C ASN A 47 -11.76 13.20 -7.48
N THR A 48 -10.88 12.31 -7.03
CA THR A 48 -9.94 11.54 -7.87
C THR A 48 -10.62 10.53 -8.80
N VAL A 49 -11.94 10.37 -8.70
CA VAL A 49 -12.75 9.63 -9.70
C VAL A 49 -12.56 10.18 -11.12
N ARG A 50 -12.22 11.47 -11.28
CA ARG A 50 -11.91 12.07 -12.59
C ARG A 50 -10.65 11.46 -13.23
N GLU A 51 -9.67 11.06 -12.42
CA GLU A 51 -8.48 10.36 -12.93
C GLU A 51 -8.85 8.96 -13.46
N ILE A 52 -9.81 8.29 -12.79
CA ILE A 52 -10.33 7.00 -13.23
C ILE A 52 -11.08 7.15 -14.55
N GLU A 53 -11.95 8.14 -14.67
CA GLU A 53 -12.69 8.45 -15.90
C GLU A 53 -11.73 8.78 -17.07
N ALA A 54 -10.68 9.55 -16.78
CA ALA A 54 -9.66 9.91 -17.78
C ALA A 54 -8.78 8.72 -18.22
N SER A 55 -8.70 7.66 -17.41
CA SER A 55 -7.93 6.45 -17.76
C SER A 55 -8.57 5.59 -18.85
N GLY A 56 -9.84 5.84 -19.19
CA GLY A 56 -10.61 5.05 -20.15
C GLY A 56 -11.13 3.71 -19.60
N ILE A 57 -10.84 3.34 -18.36
CA ILE A 57 -11.40 2.14 -17.72
C ILE A 57 -12.88 2.36 -17.39
N PRO A 58 -13.80 1.50 -17.84
CA PRO A 58 -15.22 1.69 -17.62
C PRO A 58 -15.60 1.48 -16.15
N ILE A 59 -16.20 2.49 -15.54
CA ILE A 59 -16.73 2.41 -14.16
C ILE A 59 -18.13 1.79 -14.22
N ALA A 60 -18.31 0.64 -13.57
CA ALA A 60 -19.60 -0.01 -13.49
C ALA A 60 -20.52 0.63 -12.43
N GLU A 61 -19.96 1.09 -11.32
CA GLU A 61 -20.71 1.73 -10.25
C GLU A 61 -19.85 2.65 -9.39
N LYS A 62 -20.45 3.75 -8.91
CA LYS A 62 -19.88 4.66 -7.93
C LYS A 62 -20.71 4.56 -6.65
N ILE A 63 -20.09 4.17 -5.55
CA ILE A 63 -20.76 3.96 -4.25
C ILE A 63 -20.20 4.94 -3.23
N PRO A 64 -20.86 6.09 -2.97
CA PRO A 64 -20.46 7.00 -1.91
C PRO A 64 -20.74 6.37 -0.54
N ILE A 65 -19.72 6.38 0.32
CA ILE A 65 -19.78 5.78 1.66
C ILE A 65 -19.28 6.73 2.75
N LEU A 66 -18.46 7.70 2.38
CA LEU A 66 -17.86 8.65 3.31
C LEU A 66 -18.61 9.97 3.34
N GLU A 67 -18.58 10.60 4.49
CA GLU A 67 -18.90 12.02 4.71
C GLU A 67 -17.61 12.79 5.02
N GLU A 68 -17.65 14.10 5.12
CA GLU A 68 -16.46 14.94 5.37
C GLU A 68 -16.00 14.92 6.85
N ASN A 69 -16.09 13.77 7.50
CA ASN A 69 -15.69 13.55 8.89
C ASN A 69 -15.03 12.19 9.01
N ASP A 70 -13.88 12.13 9.67
CA ASP A 70 -13.04 10.94 9.85
C ASP A 70 -13.03 10.43 11.30
N SER A 71 -14.01 10.81 12.11
CA SER A 71 -14.13 10.32 13.48
C SER A 71 -14.35 8.78 13.50
N PRO A 72 -13.91 8.09 14.56
CA PRO A 72 -14.13 6.64 14.68
C PRO A 72 -15.60 6.23 14.56
N GLU A 73 -16.52 7.06 15.05
CA GLU A 73 -17.96 6.85 14.89
C GLU A 73 -18.38 6.91 13.43
N GLU A 74 -17.87 7.89 12.67
CA GLU A 74 -18.22 8.03 11.26
C GLU A 74 -17.61 6.92 10.40
N ILE A 75 -16.41 6.48 10.72
CA ILE A 75 -15.82 5.29 10.10
C ILE A 75 -16.71 4.07 10.32
N CYS A 76 -17.22 3.84 11.55
CA CYS A 76 -18.16 2.75 11.82
C CYS A 76 -19.47 2.89 11.02
N ARG A 77 -20.01 4.12 10.88
CA ARG A 77 -21.19 4.36 10.05
C ARG A 77 -20.91 4.09 8.58
N ALA A 78 -19.74 4.51 8.08
CA ALA A 78 -19.29 4.23 6.72
C ALA A 78 -19.22 2.71 6.46
N MET A 79 -18.65 1.92 7.39
CA MET A 79 -18.64 0.47 7.30
C MET A 79 -20.06 -0.12 7.22
N GLY A 80 -21.02 0.43 7.98
CA GLY A 80 -22.42 0.04 7.91
C GLY A 80 -23.04 0.36 6.53
N ARG A 81 -22.78 1.54 5.97
CA ARG A 81 -23.21 1.92 4.61
C ARG A 81 -22.63 0.99 3.55
N ILE A 82 -21.35 0.61 3.68
CA ILE A 82 -20.71 -0.36 2.77
C ILE A 82 -21.45 -1.69 2.81
N CYS A 83 -21.74 -2.24 3.99
CA CYS A 83 -22.48 -3.49 4.10
C CYS A 83 -23.81 -3.45 3.34
N ALA A 84 -24.62 -2.39 3.52
CA ALA A 84 -25.89 -2.25 2.85
C ALA A 84 -25.73 -2.14 1.32
N ARG A 85 -24.87 -1.23 0.86
CA ARG A 85 -24.69 -0.94 -0.56
C ARG A 85 -24.03 -2.09 -1.34
N PHE A 86 -23.02 -2.74 -0.75
CA PHE A 86 -22.36 -3.88 -1.40
C PHE A 86 -23.23 -5.14 -1.40
N GLY A 87 -24.11 -5.33 -0.39
CA GLY A 87 -25.14 -6.35 -0.43
C GLY A 87 -26.07 -6.17 -1.63
N GLU A 88 -26.59 -4.96 -1.87
CA GLU A 88 -27.41 -4.62 -3.03
C GLU A 88 -26.63 -4.78 -4.35
N LEU A 89 -25.36 -4.34 -4.39
CA LEU A 89 -24.49 -4.48 -5.55
C LEU A 89 -24.32 -5.96 -5.96
N TYR A 90 -23.94 -6.80 -5.00
CA TYR A 90 -23.68 -8.22 -5.27
C TYR A 90 -24.94 -8.98 -5.68
N ALA A 91 -26.09 -8.67 -5.09
CA ALA A 91 -27.39 -9.23 -5.50
C ALA A 91 -27.72 -8.90 -6.96
N ARG A 92 -27.39 -7.67 -7.40
CA ARG A 92 -27.69 -7.17 -8.75
C ARG A 92 -26.62 -7.61 -9.76
N GLN A 93 -25.33 -7.40 -9.44
CA GLN A 93 -24.22 -7.62 -10.37
C GLN A 93 -23.78 -9.07 -10.48
N LYS A 94 -23.94 -9.87 -9.42
CA LYS A 94 -23.57 -11.29 -9.34
C LYS A 94 -22.18 -11.58 -9.91
N PRO A 95 -21.11 -10.96 -9.38
CA PRO A 95 -19.77 -11.22 -9.89
C PRO A 95 -19.32 -12.65 -9.59
N ASP A 96 -18.53 -13.23 -10.48
CA ASP A 96 -17.93 -14.57 -10.30
C ASP A 96 -16.70 -14.53 -9.37
N LEU A 97 -16.06 -13.35 -9.20
CA LEU A 97 -14.89 -13.12 -8.35
C LEU A 97 -14.82 -11.66 -7.92
N LEU A 98 -14.34 -11.43 -6.71
CA LEU A 98 -13.97 -10.12 -6.17
C LEU A 98 -12.45 -9.99 -6.12
N VAL A 99 -11.90 -8.89 -6.63
CA VAL A 99 -10.49 -8.51 -6.47
C VAL A 99 -10.39 -7.30 -5.55
N VAL A 100 -9.57 -7.41 -4.52
CA VAL A 100 -9.26 -6.33 -3.56
C VAL A 100 -7.75 -6.19 -3.40
N LEU A 101 -7.30 -4.99 -3.05
CA LEU A 101 -5.88 -4.68 -2.83
C LEU A 101 -5.69 -4.02 -1.48
N GLY A 102 -4.68 -4.46 -0.74
CA GLY A 102 -4.18 -3.76 0.45
C GLY A 102 -4.95 -4.07 1.73
N ASP A 103 -5.17 -3.03 2.51
CA ASP A 103 -5.36 -3.16 3.96
C ASP A 103 -6.34 -2.14 4.57
N ARG A 104 -7.09 -1.44 3.74
CA ARG A 104 -7.99 -0.41 4.25
C ARG A 104 -9.22 -1.00 4.94
N TYR A 105 -9.75 -0.25 5.91
CA TYR A 105 -10.93 -0.66 6.70
C TYR A 105 -12.16 -0.92 5.83
N GLU A 106 -12.30 -0.24 4.69
CA GLU A 106 -13.41 -0.42 3.75
C GLU A 106 -13.50 -1.87 3.24
N LEU A 107 -12.35 -2.56 3.16
CA LEU A 107 -12.29 -3.93 2.63
C LEU A 107 -12.95 -4.95 3.55
N ILE A 108 -13.00 -4.70 4.87
CA ILE A 108 -13.62 -5.62 5.83
C ILE A 108 -15.10 -5.86 5.51
N PRO A 109 -15.97 -4.82 5.47
CA PRO A 109 -17.38 -5.01 5.12
C PRO A 109 -17.57 -5.45 3.67
N ILE A 110 -16.75 -4.98 2.72
CA ILE A 110 -16.78 -5.39 1.31
C ILE A 110 -16.60 -6.92 1.18
N CYS A 111 -15.53 -7.44 1.79
CA CYS A 111 -15.21 -8.87 1.77
C CYS A 111 -16.23 -9.70 2.56
N SER A 112 -16.67 -9.22 3.72
CA SER A 112 -17.69 -9.90 4.53
C SER A 112 -19.01 -10.09 3.75
N CYS A 113 -19.44 -9.06 3.01
CA CYS A 113 -20.59 -9.16 2.13
C CYS A 113 -20.37 -10.18 1.00
N ALA A 114 -19.19 -10.18 0.36
CA ALA A 114 -18.86 -11.12 -0.70
C ALA A 114 -18.98 -12.58 -0.23
N LEU A 115 -18.54 -12.89 1.00
CA LEU A 115 -18.68 -14.22 1.59
C LEU A 115 -20.13 -14.66 1.72
N GLN A 116 -21.07 -13.76 2.09
CA GLN A 116 -22.50 -14.08 2.17
C GLN A 116 -23.08 -14.48 0.81
N PHE A 117 -22.57 -13.90 -0.27
CA PHE A 117 -22.95 -14.22 -1.64
C PHE A 117 -22.13 -15.37 -2.24
N ARG A 118 -21.21 -15.98 -1.47
CA ARG A 118 -20.29 -17.03 -1.91
C ARG A 118 -19.44 -16.58 -3.11
N ILE A 119 -19.09 -15.30 -3.17
CA ILE A 119 -18.19 -14.74 -4.17
C ILE A 119 -16.76 -14.99 -3.68
N PRO A 120 -15.93 -15.75 -4.42
CA PRO A 120 -14.53 -15.93 -4.06
C PRO A 120 -13.79 -14.60 -4.14
N ILE A 121 -12.78 -14.44 -3.27
CA ILE A 121 -12.04 -13.19 -3.12
C ILE A 121 -10.59 -13.44 -3.50
N ALA A 122 -10.00 -12.57 -4.31
CA ALA A 122 -8.58 -12.49 -4.61
C ALA A 122 -8.00 -11.24 -3.95
N HIS A 123 -7.00 -11.43 -3.10
CA HIS A 123 -6.35 -10.38 -2.33
C HIS A 123 -4.93 -10.11 -2.84
N ILE A 124 -4.69 -8.90 -3.31
CA ILE A 124 -3.39 -8.40 -3.74
C ILE A 124 -2.73 -7.65 -2.57
N SER A 125 -1.42 -7.76 -2.41
CA SER A 125 -0.63 -7.14 -1.33
C SER A 125 -1.01 -7.61 0.09
N GLY A 126 -1.47 -8.86 0.21
CA GLY A 126 -1.63 -9.53 1.50
C GLY A 126 -0.31 -9.95 2.12
N GLY A 127 -0.30 -10.21 3.45
CA GLY A 127 0.86 -10.73 4.17
C GLY A 127 1.98 -9.71 4.43
N GLU A 128 1.82 -8.46 4.01
CA GLU A 128 2.74 -7.37 4.33
C GLU A 128 2.70 -7.01 5.82
N VAL A 129 3.64 -6.19 6.27
CA VAL A 129 3.68 -5.63 7.62
C VAL A 129 3.58 -4.11 7.55
N THR A 130 2.77 -3.55 8.43
CA THR A 130 2.74 -2.12 8.72
C THR A 130 2.66 -1.96 10.23
N ALA A 131 3.79 -2.12 10.90
CA ALA A 131 3.86 -2.06 12.35
C ALA A 131 3.26 -0.75 12.87
N GLY A 132 2.48 -0.84 13.95
CA GLY A 132 1.89 0.35 14.56
C GLY A 132 0.72 0.99 13.80
N ALA A 133 0.12 0.31 12.80
CA ALA A 133 -1.07 0.77 12.11
C ALA A 133 -2.25 -0.20 12.27
N LEU A 134 -3.47 0.34 12.30
CA LEU A 134 -4.70 -0.47 12.27
C LEU A 134 -4.82 -1.29 10.98
N ASP A 135 -4.25 -0.79 9.91
CA ASP A 135 -4.20 -1.44 8.60
C ASP A 135 -3.57 -2.84 8.65
N GLU A 136 -2.64 -3.08 9.58
CA GLU A 136 -2.05 -4.40 9.82
C GLU A 136 -3.13 -5.45 10.14
N LEU A 137 -4.05 -5.09 11.03
CA LEU A 137 -5.14 -5.98 11.46
C LEU A 137 -6.14 -6.20 10.32
N TYR A 138 -6.50 -5.14 9.60
CA TYR A 138 -7.41 -5.23 8.46
C TYR A 138 -6.82 -6.08 7.33
N ARG A 139 -5.54 -5.90 7.01
CA ARG A 139 -4.84 -6.71 5.99
C ARG A 139 -4.92 -8.19 6.29
N HIS A 140 -4.60 -8.58 7.51
CA HIS A 140 -4.61 -9.99 7.89
C HIS A 140 -6.02 -10.56 7.93
N ALA A 141 -7.02 -9.79 8.37
CA ALA A 141 -8.41 -10.20 8.33
C ALA A 141 -8.90 -10.40 6.87
N VAL A 142 -8.59 -9.48 5.96
CA VAL A 142 -8.89 -9.59 4.52
C VAL A 142 -8.20 -10.82 3.91
N THR A 143 -6.93 -11.05 4.26
CA THR A 143 -6.20 -12.27 3.85
C THR A 143 -6.97 -13.52 4.28
N LYS A 144 -7.44 -13.60 5.54
CA LYS A 144 -8.21 -14.75 6.03
C LYS A 144 -9.56 -14.94 5.34
N MET A 145 -10.19 -13.88 4.87
CA MET A 145 -11.42 -13.94 4.09
C MET A 145 -11.20 -14.34 2.62
N SER A 146 -9.97 -14.23 2.10
CA SER A 146 -9.66 -14.37 0.68
C SER A 146 -9.35 -15.81 0.28
N HIS A 147 -9.59 -16.16 -0.98
CA HIS A 147 -9.42 -17.50 -1.56
C HIS A 147 -8.16 -17.62 -2.42
N LEU A 148 -7.73 -16.51 -3.03
CA LEU A 148 -6.49 -16.39 -3.80
C LEU A 148 -5.68 -15.24 -3.23
N HIS A 149 -4.35 -15.41 -3.20
CA HIS A 149 -3.46 -14.44 -2.58
C HIS A 149 -2.30 -14.12 -3.51
N PHE A 150 -2.05 -12.83 -3.70
CA PHE A 150 -0.99 -12.31 -4.54
C PHE A 150 -0.10 -11.35 -3.72
N PRO A 151 0.77 -11.92 -2.85
CA PRO A 151 1.74 -11.13 -2.07
C PRO A 151 2.82 -10.55 -2.98
N GLY A 152 3.40 -9.42 -2.58
CA GLY A 152 4.44 -8.72 -3.32
C GLY A 152 5.81 -9.40 -3.29
N CYS A 153 6.06 -10.36 -2.39
CA CYS A 153 7.34 -11.07 -2.31
C CYS A 153 7.25 -12.40 -1.57
N GLY A 154 8.32 -13.22 -1.67
CA GLY A 154 8.39 -14.55 -1.05
C GLY A 154 8.28 -14.57 0.47
N ALA A 155 8.72 -13.52 1.16
CA ALA A 155 8.56 -13.39 2.61
C ALA A 155 7.08 -13.28 3.00
N TYR A 156 6.31 -12.48 2.27
CA TYR A 156 4.88 -12.30 2.50
C TYR A 156 4.09 -13.55 2.09
N ARG A 157 4.52 -14.24 1.03
CA ARG A 157 3.98 -15.56 0.68
C ARG A 157 4.09 -16.54 1.86
N LYS A 158 5.26 -16.63 2.48
CA LYS A 158 5.47 -17.50 3.64
C LYS A 158 4.55 -17.14 4.81
N ARG A 159 4.39 -15.84 5.10
CA ARG A 159 3.49 -15.36 6.17
C ARG A 159 2.04 -15.73 5.92
N ILE A 160 1.54 -15.57 4.68
CA ILE A 160 0.17 -15.96 4.32
C ILE A 160 -0.03 -17.46 4.53
N ILE A 161 0.93 -18.29 4.13
CA ILE A 161 0.88 -19.75 4.37
C ILE A 161 0.88 -20.05 5.89
N GLN A 162 1.71 -19.35 6.67
CA GLN A 162 1.73 -19.47 8.13
C GLN A 162 0.39 -19.11 8.77
N MET A 163 -0.40 -18.22 8.16
CA MET A 163 -1.76 -17.88 8.57
C MET A 163 -2.78 -18.99 8.24
N GLY A 164 -2.36 -20.14 7.72
CA GLY A 164 -3.21 -21.27 7.38
C GLY A 164 -3.83 -21.20 5.99
N GLU A 165 -3.19 -20.48 5.05
CA GLU A 165 -3.61 -20.47 3.65
C GLU A 165 -2.84 -21.52 2.84
N ALA A 166 -3.57 -22.29 1.99
CA ALA A 166 -2.98 -23.36 1.21
C ALA A 166 -1.91 -22.82 0.23
N PRO A 167 -0.68 -23.39 0.19
CA PRO A 167 0.40 -22.92 -0.68
C PRO A 167 0.02 -22.86 -2.17
N SER A 168 -0.91 -23.70 -2.62
CA SER A 168 -1.45 -23.75 -3.98
C SER A 168 -2.36 -22.56 -4.35
N ARG A 169 -2.72 -21.72 -3.36
CA ARG A 169 -3.55 -20.52 -3.53
C ARG A 169 -2.78 -19.23 -3.26
N VAL A 170 -1.48 -19.31 -2.99
CA VAL A 170 -0.62 -18.16 -2.67
C VAL A 170 0.48 -18.02 -3.73
N PHE A 171 0.38 -16.99 -4.56
CA PHE A 171 1.17 -16.80 -5.78
C PHE A 171 2.07 -15.57 -5.63
N ASP A 172 3.38 -15.79 -5.52
CA ASP A 172 4.39 -14.73 -5.49
C ASP A 172 4.75 -14.34 -6.91
N TYR A 173 4.07 -13.33 -7.42
CA TYR A 173 4.30 -12.78 -8.77
C TYR A 173 4.98 -11.40 -8.75
N GLY A 174 5.36 -10.93 -7.56
CA GLY A 174 5.90 -9.60 -7.35
C GLY A 174 4.83 -8.53 -7.07
N ASP A 175 5.28 -7.33 -6.79
CA ASP A 175 4.42 -6.19 -6.45
C ASP A 175 3.91 -5.47 -7.70
N VAL A 176 2.63 -5.10 -7.71
CA VAL A 176 1.99 -4.39 -8.83
C VAL A 176 2.54 -2.98 -9.03
N GLY A 177 3.06 -2.33 -7.98
CA GLY A 177 3.72 -1.03 -8.07
C GLY A 177 5.03 -1.10 -8.86
N VAL A 178 5.78 -2.19 -8.70
CA VAL A 178 7.01 -2.44 -9.48
C VAL A 178 6.71 -2.57 -10.97
N GLU A 179 5.60 -3.21 -11.33
CA GLU A 179 5.19 -3.30 -12.74
C GLU A 179 4.83 -1.94 -13.32
N ASN A 180 4.14 -1.08 -12.56
CA ASN A 180 3.81 0.28 -12.99
C ASN A 180 5.06 1.06 -13.40
N ILE A 181 6.15 0.92 -12.66
CA ILE A 181 7.42 1.59 -12.96
C ILE A 181 7.99 1.12 -14.30
N ARG A 182 7.87 -0.16 -14.62
CA ARG A 182 8.40 -0.72 -15.87
C ARG A 182 7.58 -0.43 -17.11
N THR A 183 6.27 -0.30 -16.94
CA THR A 183 5.32 -0.13 -18.05
C THR A 183 4.92 1.32 -18.28
N MET A 184 5.27 2.21 -17.34
CA MET A 184 4.85 3.60 -17.39
C MET A 184 5.66 4.43 -18.39
N ASP A 185 4.95 5.23 -19.17
CA ASP A 185 5.54 6.31 -19.95
C ASP A 185 5.82 7.51 -19.03
N PHE A 186 7.08 7.67 -18.63
CA PHE A 186 7.52 8.73 -17.74
C PHE A 186 7.46 10.10 -18.40
N VAL A 187 7.13 11.10 -17.62
CA VAL A 187 7.24 12.50 -17.99
C VAL A 187 8.72 12.89 -18.08
N GLY A 188 9.11 13.60 -19.14
CA GLY A 188 10.45 14.16 -19.25
C GLY A 188 10.72 15.18 -18.13
N LYS A 189 12.00 15.36 -17.73
CA LYS A 189 12.35 16.26 -16.60
C LYS A 189 11.82 17.68 -16.80
N LYS A 190 11.95 18.23 -18.01
CA LYS A 190 11.47 19.57 -18.33
C LYS A 190 9.95 19.68 -18.29
N GLU A 191 9.23 18.70 -18.85
CA GLU A 191 7.78 18.62 -18.77
C GLU A 191 7.29 18.44 -17.33
N LEU A 192 8.04 17.68 -16.51
CA LEU A 192 7.76 17.56 -15.09
C LEU A 192 7.87 18.91 -14.39
N GLU A 193 8.98 19.64 -14.58
CA GLU A 193 9.18 20.98 -14.03
C GLU A 193 8.03 21.94 -14.38
N GLU A 194 7.65 21.97 -15.64
CA GLU A 194 6.52 22.78 -16.13
C GLU A 194 5.20 22.36 -15.47
N SER A 195 4.94 21.05 -15.38
CA SER A 195 3.67 20.51 -14.84
C SER A 195 3.50 20.69 -13.34
N ILE A 196 4.62 20.82 -12.61
CA ILE A 196 4.62 21.04 -11.15
C ILE A 196 4.95 22.51 -10.81
N GLU A 197 5.23 23.36 -11.81
CA GLU A 197 5.62 24.75 -11.65
C GLU A 197 6.78 24.93 -10.66
N PHE A 198 7.78 24.04 -10.74
CA PHE A 198 8.94 24.00 -9.85
C PHE A 198 10.17 23.54 -10.62
N SER A 199 11.18 24.41 -10.71
CA SER A 199 12.43 24.09 -11.39
C SER A 199 13.22 23.01 -10.63
N LEU A 200 13.76 22.04 -11.33
CA LEU A 200 14.61 20.96 -10.81
C LEU A 200 16.07 21.14 -11.27
N ASP A 201 16.53 22.37 -11.35
CA ASP A 201 17.87 22.78 -11.80
C ASP A 201 19.01 22.37 -10.86
N ARG A 202 18.67 21.98 -9.61
CA ARG A 202 19.58 21.46 -8.61
C ARG A 202 19.21 20.04 -8.21
N PRO A 203 20.11 19.28 -7.54
CA PRO A 203 19.77 18.01 -6.92
C PRO A 203 18.56 18.14 -6.00
N TYR A 204 17.66 17.15 -6.04
CA TYR A 204 16.47 17.20 -5.21
C TYR A 204 16.12 15.86 -4.59
N ALA A 205 15.32 15.88 -3.52
CA ALA A 205 14.75 14.70 -2.90
C ALA A 205 13.21 14.76 -2.91
N CYS A 206 12.59 13.60 -3.03
CA CYS A 206 11.15 13.42 -2.78
C CYS A 206 10.93 13.09 -1.30
N VAL A 207 10.05 13.83 -0.65
CA VAL A 207 9.80 13.72 0.80
C VAL A 207 8.34 13.38 1.04
N THR A 208 8.08 12.30 1.77
CA THR A 208 6.72 11.88 2.16
C THR A 208 6.73 11.34 3.58
N PHE A 209 5.95 11.96 4.46
CA PHE A 209 5.85 11.54 5.86
C PHE A 209 4.40 11.37 6.28
N HIS A 210 4.05 10.18 6.79
CA HIS A 210 2.73 9.83 7.29
C HIS A 210 2.74 9.73 8.82
N PRO A 211 1.61 10.01 9.50
CA PRO A 211 1.54 9.84 10.94
C PRO A 211 1.75 8.37 11.36
N PRO A 212 2.55 8.09 12.40
CA PRO A 212 2.57 6.78 13.05
C PRO A 212 1.32 6.64 13.93
N THR A 213 0.33 5.86 13.49
CA THR A 213 -1.03 5.85 14.06
C THR A 213 -1.18 5.14 15.41
N MET A 214 -0.19 4.36 15.85
CA MET A 214 -0.23 3.62 17.14
C MET A 214 0.89 3.99 18.12
N GLU A 215 1.84 4.80 17.70
CA GLU A 215 2.84 5.34 18.62
C GLU A 215 2.26 6.60 19.27
N GLY A 216 2.20 6.64 20.60
CA GLY A 216 1.74 7.81 21.37
C GLY A 216 2.64 9.06 21.28
N THR A 217 3.53 9.10 20.30
CA THR A 217 4.40 10.22 19.96
C THR A 217 3.66 11.17 19.03
N GLU A 218 3.68 12.45 19.34
CA GLU A 218 3.07 13.48 18.52
C GLU A 218 3.66 13.46 17.10
N ALA A 219 2.87 13.08 16.13
CA ALA A 219 3.24 13.07 14.71
C ALA A 219 3.79 14.43 14.24
N ALA A 220 3.25 15.51 14.80
CA ALA A 220 3.71 16.88 14.63
C ALA A 220 5.16 17.10 15.08
N SER A 221 5.60 16.46 16.15
CA SER A 221 6.98 16.55 16.61
C SER A 221 7.94 15.88 15.64
N GLN A 222 7.59 14.68 15.16
CA GLN A 222 8.42 13.93 14.23
C GLN A 222 8.56 14.63 12.88
N ILE A 223 7.47 15.17 12.31
CA ILE A 223 7.58 15.92 11.05
C ILE A 223 8.44 17.18 11.19
N ARG A 224 8.38 17.89 12.32
CA ARG A 224 9.27 19.04 12.57
C ARG A 224 10.75 18.64 12.58
N GLU A 225 11.11 17.52 13.21
CA GLU A 225 12.47 16.99 13.19
C GLU A 225 12.93 16.68 11.76
N VAL A 226 12.05 16.12 10.92
CA VAL A 226 12.33 15.88 9.50
C VAL A 226 12.60 17.20 8.79
N LEU A 227 11.68 18.17 8.86
CA LEU A 227 11.79 19.43 8.13
C LEU A 227 13.03 20.24 8.59
N MET A 228 13.28 20.33 9.90
CA MET A 228 14.50 20.95 10.44
C MET A 228 15.79 20.25 9.98
N ALA A 229 15.74 18.95 9.69
CA ALA A 229 16.90 18.25 9.14
C ALA A 229 17.14 18.61 7.68
N LEU A 230 16.08 18.84 6.88
CA LEU A 230 16.20 19.26 5.48
C LEU A 230 16.82 20.66 5.34
N GLU A 231 16.59 21.56 6.30
CA GLU A 231 17.20 22.90 6.33
C GLU A 231 18.75 22.87 6.31
N ALA A 232 19.34 21.75 6.76
CA ALA A 232 20.80 21.57 6.73
C ALA A 232 21.36 21.36 5.31
N PHE A 233 20.51 21.29 4.27
CA PHE A 233 20.88 21.03 2.87
C PHE A 233 20.32 22.10 1.93
N PRO A 234 20.73 23.37 2.07
CA PRO A 234 20.19 24.48 1.26
C PRO A 234 20.55 24.37 -0.23
N GLU A 235 21.57 23.56 -0.56
CA GLU A 235 21.96 23.28 -1.94
C GLU A 235 20.98 22.33 -2.67
N MET A 236 20.12 21.63 -1.94
CA MET A 236 19.12 20.72 -2.49
C MET A 236 17.76 21.37 -2.63
N LYS A 237 16.95 20.81 -3.49
CA LYS A 237 15.50 21.09 -3.56
C LYS A 237 14.70 19.95 -2.97
N PHE A 238 13.49 20.24 -2.48
CA PHE A 238 12.63 19.23 -1.87
C PHE A 238 11.21 19.29 -2.46
N ILE A 239 10.78 18.16 -3.00
CA ILE A 239 9.39 17.93 -3.40
C ILE A 239 8.72 17.21 -2.24
N LEU A 240 7.84 17.90 -1.52
CA LEU A 240 7.10 17.34 -0.41
C LEU A 240 5.73 16.86 -0.90
N THR A 241 5.35 15.65 -0.58
CA THR A 241 3.99 15.13 -0.82
C THR A 241 3.27 14.94 0.50
N LYS A 242 2.02 15.46 0.57
CA LYS A 242 1.21 15.47 1.79
C LYS A 242 0.87 14.06 2.27
N ALA A 243 0.69 13.95 3.59
CA ALA A 243 0.18 12.74 4.22
C ALA A 243 -1.25 12.43 3.75
N ASN A 244 -1.63 11.15 3.80
CA ASN A 244 -3.00 10.72 3.58
C ASN A 244 -3.94 11.27 4.67
N ALA A 245 -5.26 11.06 4.48
CA ALA A 245 -6.31 11.41 5.43
C ALA A 245 -6.36 10.47 6.66
N ASP A 246 -5.19 10.08 7.18
CA ASP A 246 -5.07 9.31 8.41
C ASP A 246 -5.09 10.26 9.63
N SER A 247 -5.47 9.75 10.79
CA SER A 247 -5.48 10.56 12.03
C SER A 247 -4.13 11.24 12.26
N GLY A 248 -4.12 12.56 12.43
CA GLY A 248 -2.91 13.39 12.53
C GLY A 248 -2.30 13.83 11.19
N GLY A 249 -2.83 13.37 10.05
CA GLY A 249 -2.34 13.75 8.72
C GLY A 249 -2.56 15.22 8.39
N GLN A 250 -3.68 15.81 8.84
CA GLN A 250 -3.98 17.22 8.61
C GLN A 250 -2.93 18.12 9.29
N GLU A 251 -2.59 17.87 10.54
CA GLU A 251 -1.59 18.67 11.27
C GLU A 251 -0.20 18.59 10.61
N ILE A 252 0.21 17.40 10.16
CA ILE A 252 1.44 17.21 9.38
C ILE A 252 1.40 18.09 8.13
N ASN A 253 0.29 18.06 7.39
CA ASN A 253 0.14 18.80 6.14
C ASN A 253 0.21 20.32 6.34
N GLU A 254 -0.39 20.84 7.41
CA GLU A 254 -0.33 22.27 7.77
C GLU A 254 1.10 22.70 8.15
N ILE A 255 1.86 21.83 8.82
CA ILE A 255 3.26 22.08 9.14
C ILE A 255 4.11 22.09 7.87
N MET A 256 3.91 21.12 6.97
CA MET A 256 4.63 21.03 5.70
C MET A 256 4.38 22.25 4.81
N ASP A 257 3.13 22.73 4.73
CA ASP A 257 2.78 23.91 3.95
C ASP A 257 3.54 25.15 4.46
N ARG A 258 3.53 25.41 5.78
CA ARG A 258 4.26 26.55 6.37
C ARG A 258 5.76 26.53 6.05
N TYR A 259 6.41 25.37 6.20
CA TYR A 259 7.82 25.25 5.86
C TYR A 259 8.08 25.45 4.37
N ALA A 260 7.19 24.97 3.50
CA ALA A 260 7.32 25.17 2.07
C ALA A 260 7.12 26.63 1.64
N GLU A 261 6.29 27.40 2.36
CA GLU A 261 6.13 28.85 2.15
C GLU A 261 7.36 29.67 2.57
N GLU A 262 8.11 29.18 3.57
CA GLU A 262 9.30 29.85 4.09
C GLU A 262 10.59 29.54 3.29
N HIS A 263 10.55 28.52 2.38
CA HIS A 263 11.72 28.05 1.67
C HIS A 263 11.49 27.98 0.15
N GLU A 264 12.10 28.84 -0.63
CA GLU A 264 11.98 28.89 -2.10
C GLU A 264 12.43 27.59 -2.82
N ASN A 265 13.31 26.82 -2.19
CA ASN A 265 13.79 25.53 -2.71
C ASN A 265 12.92 24.33 -2.31
N TRP A 266 11.76 24.56 -1.68
CA TRP A 266 10.80 23.53 -1.28
C TRP A 266 9.48 23.76 -1.98
N LYS A 267 8.79 22.68 -2.36
CA LYS A 267 7.42 22.78 -2.86
C LYS A 267 6.59 21.61 -2.34
N CYS A 268 5.43 21.95 -1.75
CA CYS A 268 4.50 20.99 -1.17
C CYS A 268 3.33 20.73 -2.13
N PHE A 269 2.96 19.46 -2.27
CA PHE A 269 1.87 19.02 -3.15
C PHE A 269 0.89 18.15 -2.38
N PRO A 270 -0.42 18.40 -2.47
CA PRO A 270 -1.42 17.45 -1.97
C PRO A 270 -1.23 16.08 -2.61
N SER A 271 -0.90 16.06 -3.87
CA SER A 271 -0.50 14.89 -4.64
C SER A 271 0.06 15.27 -6.00
N LEU A 272 1.00 14.49 -6.48
CA LEU A 272 1.51 14.59 -7.84
C LEU A 272 0.77 13.69 -8.84
N GLY A 273 -0.07 12.74 -8.36
CA GLY A 273 -0.54 11.64 -9.19
C GLY A 273 0.58 10.64 -9.50
N VAL A 274 0.22 9.42 -9.88
CA VAL A 274 1.17 8.32 -10.05
C VAL A 274 2.27 8.66 -11.07
N ARG A 275 1.88 9.14 -12.26
CA ARG A 275 2.81 9.39 -13.37
C ARG A 275 3.86 10.45 -13.01
N ARG A 276 3.45 11.61 -12.48
CA ARG A 276 4.38 12.68 -12.09
C ARG A 276 5.24 12.29 -10.88
N TYR A 277 4.64 11.58 -9.90
CA TYR A 277 5.37 11.12 -8.72
C TYR A 277 6.49 10.14 -9.09
N LEU A 278 6.19 9.09 -9.86
CA LEU A 278 7.21 8.13 -10.30
C LEU A 278 8.24 8.78 -11.25
N SER A 279 7.82 9.77 -12.05
CA SER A 279 8.77 10.56 -12.84
C SER A 279 9.68 11.41 -11.96
N ALA A 280 9.16 11.97 -10.86
CA ALA A 280 9.97 12.68 -9.89
C ALA A 280 10.99 11.74 -9.20
N LEU A 281 10.58 10.50 -8.86
CA LEU A 281 11.51 9.50 -8.32
C LEU A 281 12.63 9.15 -9.32
N LYS A 282 12.32 9.06 -10.60
CA LYS A 282 13.30 8.75 -11.65
C LYS A 282 14.46 9.74 -11.72
N TYR A 283 14.23 10.99 -11.37
CA TYR A 283 15.23 12.06 -11.49
C TYR A 283 15.74 12.60 -10.16
N CYS A 284 15.20 12.14 -9.01
CA CYS A 284 15.66 12.60 -7.70
C CYS A 284 16.95 11.89 -7.25
N GLU A 285 17.67 12.49 -6.32
CA GLU A 285 18.85 11.89 -5.71
C GLU A 285 18.49 10.82 -4.67
N MET A 286 17.37 11.01 -3.97
CA MET A 286 16.93 10.10 -2.91
C MET A 286 15.47 10.33 -2.53
N VAL A 287 14.91 9.37 -1.83
CA VAL A 287 13.61 9.48 -1.13
C VAL A 287 13.86 9.64 0.37
N ILE A 288 13.09 10.50 1.03
CA ILE A 288 13.17 10.75 2.47
C ILE A 288 11.78 10.63 3.09
N GLY A 289 11.66 9.92 4.22
CA GLY A 289 10.41 9.82 4.98
C GLY A 289 10.05 8.39 5.36
N ASN A 290 8.74 8.12 5.53
CA ASN A 290 8.25 6.83 6.00
C ASN A 290 7.17 6.22 5.09
N SER A 291 7.13 6.62 3.82
CA SER A 291 6.22 6.06 2.83
C SER A 291 6.69 4.67 2.37
N SER A 292 5.72 3.77 2.11
CA SER A 292 6.00 2.46 1.50
C SER A 292 6.64 2.58 0.11
N SER A 293 6.42 3.68 -0.60
CA SER A 293 7.05 3.96 -1.89
C SER A 293 8.59 3.99 -1.79
N GLY A 294 9.15 4.51 -0.70
CA GLY A 294 10.60 4.47 -0.45
C GLY A 294 11.14 3.05 -0.30
N ILE A 295 10.30 2.08 0.09
CA ILE A 295 10.69 0.68 0.29
C ILE A 295 10.49 -0.15 -0.98
N VAL A 296 9.36 0.05 -1.68
CA VAL A 296 8.93 -0.81 -2.80
C VAL A 296 9.34 -0.22 -4.15
N GLU A 297 9.12 1.09 -4.35
CA GLU A 297 9.25 1.74 -5.66
C GLU A 297 10.64 2.37 -5.87
N ALA A 298 11.18 3.08 -4.88
CA ALA A 298 12.47 3.77 -5.00
C ALA A 298 13.64 2.84 -5.40
N PRO A 299 13.73 1.58 -4.91
CA PRO A 299 14.78 0.66 -5.35
C PRO A 299 14.74 0.33 -6.86
N CYS A 300 13.57 0.47 -7.53
CA CYS A 300 13.47 0.29 -8.98
C CYS A 300 14.21 1.37 -9.78
N PHE A 301 14.44 2.53 -9.18
CA PHE A 301 15.19 3.64 -9.78
C PHE A 301 16.65 3.64 -9.35
N HIS A 302 17.06 2.66 -8.54
CA HIS A 302 18.42 2.54 -8.02
C HIS A 302 18.90 3.78 -7.24
N ILE A 303 17.99 4.39 -6.50
CA ILE A 303 18.23 5.57 -5.67
C ILE A 303 18.17 5.21 -4.18
N PRO A 304 18.92 5.93 -3.31
CA PRO A 304 18.83 5.77 -1.87
C PRO A 304 17.47 6.14 -1.31
N THR A 305 17.06 5.46 -0.25
CA THR A 305 15.94 5.87 0.61
C THR A 305 16.45 6.10 2.04
N VAL A 306 16.11 7.26 2.63
CA VAL A 306 16.23 7.53 4.06
C VAL A 306 14.87 7.24 4.70
N ASN A 307 14.73 6.04 5.26
CA ASN A 307 13.50 5.59 5.93
C ASN A 307 13.51 6.03 7.40
N ILE A 308 12.53 6.84 7.80
CA ILE A 308 12.48 7.51 9.10
C ILE A 308 11.42 6.87 10.00
N GLY A 309 11.84 6.44 11.21
CA GLY A 309 10.95 5.85 12.21
C GLY A 309 10.59 4.40 11.92
N SER A 310 9.60 3.90 12.66
CA SER A 310 9.22 2.47 12.73
C SER A 310 8.14 2.05 11.74
N ARG A 311 7.46 2.99 11.06
CA ARG A 311 6.27 2.69 10.23
C ARG A 311 6.50 1.59 9.18
N GLN A 312 7.73 1.46 8.66
CA GLN A 312 8.11 0.44 7.68
C GLN A 312 8.87 -0.74 8.31
N GLU A 313 8.90 -0.83 9.63
CA GLU A 313 9.55 -1.95 10.34
C GLU A 313 8.92 -3.28 9.96
N GLY A 314 9.75 -4.33 9.84
CA GLY A 314 9.30 -5.66 9.43
C GLY A 314 9.07 -5.84 7.92
N ARG A 315 9.14 -4.77 7.11
CA ARG A 315 9.13 -4.90 5.66
C ARG A 315 10.48 -5.35 5.12
N LEU A 316 10.44 -6.19 4.09
CA LEU A 316 11.65 -6.58 3.36
C LEU A 316 12.21 -5.33 2.66
N GLN A 317 13.52 -5.10 2.81
CA GLN A 317 14.18 -3.89 2.32
C GLN A 317 15.32 -4.23 1.36
N ALA A 318 15.49 -3.39 0.34
CA ALA A 318 16.67 -3.42 -0.52
C ALA A 318 17.89 -2.81 0.20
N GLU A 319 19.10 -3.10 -0.26
CA GLU A 319 20.34 -2.52 0.29
C GLU A 319 20.45 -1.00 0.11
N SER A 320 19.62 -0.41 -0.77
CA SER A 320 19.53 1.04 -0.99
C SER A 320 18.81 1.81 0.12
N ILE A 321 18.38 1.16 1.20
CA ILE A 321 17.57 1.78 2.26
C ILE A 321 18.41 2.00 3.53
N ILE A 322 18.37 3.22 4.04
CA ILE A 322 18.98 3.63 5.32
C ILE A 322 17.86 3.88 6.31
N ASN A 323 17.79 3.12 7.40
CA ASN A 323 16.85 3.37 8.48
C ASN A 323 17.46 4.32 9.51
N CYS A 324 16.67 5.29 9.99
CA CYS A 324 17.05 6.17 11.08
C CYS A 324 15.87 6.56 11.97
N PRO A 325 16.10 6.88 13.25
CA PRO A 325 15.06 7.42 14.12
C PRO A 325 14.60 8.81 13.66
N PRO A 326 13.40 9.26 14.07
CA PRO A 326 12.82 10.56 13.71
C PRO A 326 13.45 11.68 14.57
N ALA A 327 14.76 11.85 14.47
CA ALA A 327 15.53 12.87 15.17
C ALA A 327 16.44 13.64 14.18
N LYS A 328 16.44 14.96 14.26
CA LYS A 328 17.16 15.86 13.34
C LYS A 328 18.61 15.41 13.05
N LYS A 329 19.38 15.11 14.09
CA LYS A 329 20.80 14.72 13.94
C LYS A 329 20.96 13.42 13.17
N GLU A 330 20.14 12.42 13.47
CA GLU A 330 20.17 11.10 12.84
C GLU A 330 19.73 11.18 11.38
N ILE A 331 18.69 11.98 11.10
CA ILE A 331 18.21 12.24 9.73
C ILE A 331 19.31 12.93 8.91
N ILE A 332 19.96 13.96 9.44
CA ILE A 332 21.08 14.63 8.77
C ILE A 332 22.22 13.64 8.47
N SER A 333 22.55 12.77 9.42
CA SER A 333 23.59 11.74 9.23
C SER A 333 23.20 10.77 8.12
N ALA A 334 21.95 10.31 8.12
CA ALA A 334 21.41 9.40 7.10
C ALA A 334 21.40 10.04 5.70
N ILE A 335 21.00 11.31 5.58
CA ILE A 335 21.02 12.05 4.30
C ILE A 335 22.47 12.19 3.80
N LYS A 336 23.43 12.56 4.67
CA LYS A 336 24.85 12.65 4.31
C LYS A 336 25.40 11.31 3.84
N ARG A 337 25.02 10.20 4.50
CA ARG A 337 25.37 8.84 4.07
C ARG A 337 24.76 8.52 2.72
N ALA A 338 23.47 8.81 2.50
CA ALA A 338 22.79 8.61 1.23
C ALA A 338 23.44 9.37 0.06
N LYS A 339 24.00 10.56 0.31
CA LYS A 339 24.76 11.38 -0.65
C LYS A 339 26.18 10.88 -0.91
N SER A 340 26.74 10.02 -0.06
CA SER A 340 28.11 9.53 -0.24
C SER A 340 28.22 8.66 -1.50
N ARG A 341 29.37 8.76 -2.19
CA ARG A 341 29.65 7.96 -3.39
C ARG A 341 29.53 6.47 -3.12
N GLU A 342 30.02 6.03 -1.97
CA GLU A 342 29.95 4.63 -1.54
C GLU A 342 28.48 4.13 -1.51
N PHE A 343 27.59 4.87 -0.85
CA PHE A 343 26.20 4.45 -0.74
C PHE A 343 25.41 4.59 -2.05
N GLN A 344 25.74 5.60 -2.85
CA GLN A 344 25.19 5.72 -4.21
C GLN A 344 25.57 4.52 -5.07
N ASP A 345 26.76 3.98 -4.94
CA ASP A 345 27.19 2.79 -5.69
C ASP A 345 26.50 1.51 -5.16
N ILE A 346 26.25 1.42 -3.85
CA ILE A 346 25.39 0.36 -3.27
C ILE A 346 23.97 0.44 -3.85
N ALA A 347 23.37 1.62 -3.84
CA ALA A 347 22.00 1.81 -4.33
C ALA A 347 21.84 1.44 -5.83
N LYS A 348 22.85 1.78 -6.65
CA LYS A 348 22.86 1.40 -8.08
C LYS A 348 22.88 -0.11 -8.32
N GLN A 349 23.48 -0.87 -7.40
CA GLN A 349 23.59 -2.34 -7.51
C GLN A 349 22.49 -3.07 -6.75
N ALA A 350 21.71 -2.36 -5.92
CA ALA A 350 20.67 -2.94 -5.10
C ALA A 350 19.60 -3.65 -5.94
N VAL A 351 19.24 -4.85 -5.50
CA VAL A 351 18.17 -5.64 -6.11
C VAL A 351 16.87 -5.35 -5.39
N ASN A 352 15.83 -5.02 -6.14
CA ASN A 352 14.49 -4.83 -5.56
C ASN A 352 13.88 -6.18 -5.20
N PRO A 353 13.58 -6.45 -3.91
CA PRO A 353 13.02 -7.74 -3.49
C PRO A 353 11.55 -7.94 -3.90
N TYR A 354 10.89 -6.92 -4.44
CA TYR A 354 9.47 -6.93 -4.80
C TYR A 354 9.20 -7.33 -6.25
N GLY A 355 10.18 -7.91 -6.94
CA GLY A 355 9.98 -8.57 -8.22
C GLY A 355 10.36 -7.77 -9.46
N ASN A 356 9.91 -8.26 -10.63
CA ASN A 356 10.43 -7.90 -11.94
C ASN A 356 9.44 -7.24 -12.90
N GLY A 357 8.16 -7.08 -12.54
CA GLY A 357 7.19 -6.27 -13.29
C GLY A 357 6.43 -6.96 -14.42
N ASP A 358 6.03 -8.22 -14.25
CA ASP A 358 5.05 -8.93 -15.09
C ASP A 358 3.82 -9.38 -14.28
N THR A 359 3.59 -8.75 -13.15
CA THR A 359 2.69 -9.14 -12.08
C THR A 359 1.24 -9.18 -12.54
N SER A 360 0.76 -8.13 -13.22
CA SER A 360 -0.66 -8.03 -13.64
C SER A 360 -1.04 -9.10 -14.65
N TYR A 361 -0.16 -9.44 -15.57
CA TYR A 361 -0.37 -10.51 -16.55
C TYR A 361 -0.55 -11.86 -15.84
N ARG A 362 0.33 -12.17 -14.90
CA ARG A 362 0.27 -13.43 -14.13
C ARG A 362 -0.95 -13.48 -13.23
N ILE A 363 -1.30 -12.38 -12.56
CA ILE A 363 -2.52 -12.29 -11.76
C ILE A 363 -3.74 -12.56 -12.64
N ALA A 364 -3.91 -11.86 -13.76
CA ALA A 364 -5.06 -12.04 -14.65
C ALA A 364 -5.16 -13.48 -15.18
N ALA A 365 -4.03 -14.10 -15.55
CA ALA A 365 -3.98 -15.49 -15.99
C ALA A 365 -4.43 -16.46 -14.89
N GLU A 366 -3.99 -16.27 -13.63
CA GLU A 366 -4.38 -17.13 -12.51
C GLU A 366 -5.86 -16.93 -12.12
N LEU A 367 -6.37 -15.69 -12.15
CA LEU A 367 -7.79 -15.41 -11.96
C LEU A 367 -8.65 -16.14 -13.01
N LYS A 368 -8.26 -16.05 -14.28
CA LYS A 368 -8.91 -16.75 -15.38
C LYS A 368 -8.89 -18.26 -15.20
N LYS A 369 -7.75 -18.81 -14.82
CA LYS A 369 -7.58 -20.26 -14.54
C LYS A 369 -8.50 -20.71 -13.40
N TYR A 370 -8.51 -19.97 -12.28
CA TYR A 370 -9.40 -20.26 -11.15
C TYR A 370 -10.88 -20.24 -11.55
N LEU A 371 -11.30 -19.30 -12.38
CA LEU A 371 -12.68 -19.14 -12.81
C LEU A 371 -13.18 -20.24 -13.75
N LYS A 372 -12.31 -21.09 -14.29
CA LYS A 372 -12.71 -22.29 -15.07
C LYS A 372 -13.28 -23.38 -14.16
N SER A 373 -12.81 -23.48 -12.92
CA SER A 373 -13.29 -24.44 -11.92
C SER A 373 -13.20 -23.83 -10.52
N PRO A 374 -14.07 -22.85 -10.20
CA PRO A 374 -13.99 -22.13 -8.95
C PRO A 374 -14.34 -23.04 -7.77
N ASP A 375 -13.52 -23.01 -6.73
CA ASP A 375 -13.76 -23.71 -5.47
C ASP A 375 -13.80 -22.70 -4.33
N VAL A 376 -14.98 -22.42 -3.82
CA VAL A 376 -15.23 -21.49 -2.71
C VAL A 376 -14.99 -22.12 -1.33
N ARG A 377 -14.67 -23.42 -1.28
CA ARG A 377 -14.31 -24.07 0.00
C ARG A 377 -12.94 -23.61 0.42
N LYS A 378 -12.82 -23.30 1.69
CA LYS A 378 -11.59 -22.83 2.29
C LYS A 378 -11.29 -23.63 3.56
N ASN A 379 -10.33 -24.55 3.45
CA ASN A 379 -9.84 -25.31 4.58
C ASN A 379 -8.64 -24.58 5.18
N PHE A 380 -8.47 -24.70 6.49
CA PHE A 380 -7.24 -24.26 7.14
C PHE A 380 -6.11 -25.18 6.72
N TYR A 381 -4.97 -24.61 6.36
CA TYR A 381 -3.76 -25.35 6.03
C TYR A 381 -2.85 -25.38 7.27
N ASP A 382 -2.69 -26.55 7.86
CA ASP A 382 -1.81 -26.75 9.00
C ASP A 382 -0.34 -26.79 8.54
N VAL A 383 0.47 -25.90 9.10
CA VAL A 383 1.92 -25.86 8.87
C VAL A 383 2.57 -26.78 9.90
N GLU A 384 3.42 -27.69 9.47
CA GLU A 384 4.21 -28.50 10.40
C GLU A 384 5.19 -27.62 11.17
N TRP A 385 5.01 -27.55 12.47
CA TRP A 385 5.95 -26.90 13.39
C TRP A 385 7.11 -27.82 13.65
N ARG A 386 8.33 -27.34 13.44
CA ARG A 386 9.53 -27.98 13.98
C ARG A 386 9.83 -27.29 15.31
N GLU A 387 9.69 -28.02 16.43
CA GLU A 387 10.20 -27.55 17.71
C GLU A 387 11.71 -27.35 17.56
N THR A 388 12.18 -26.12 17.70
CA THR A 388 13.60 -25.85 17.83
C THR A 388 14.02 -26.20 19.25
N ALA A 389 15.19 -26.80 19.45
CA ALA A 389 15.68 -27.29 20.74
C ALA A 389 15.74 -26.22 21.86
N ASP A 390 15.55 -24.94 21.55
CA ASP A 390 15.57 -23.82 22.47
C ASP A 390 14.21 -23.58 23.19
N GLU A 391 13.09 -24.13 22.69
CA GLU A 391 11.77 -23.93 23.33
C GLU A 391 11.54 -24.89 24.51
N SER A 392 12.40 -25.90 24.70
CA SER A 392 12.31 -26.84 25.81
C SER A 392 12.74 -26.25 27.15
N GLU A 393 13.39 -25.09 27.22
CA GLU A 393 13.87 -24.46 28.46
C GLU A 393 12.96 -23.31 28.99
N THR A 394 12.03 -22.79 28.20
CA THR A 394 11.03 -21.82 28.69
C THR A 394 9.76 -22.54 29.16
N GLY A 395 9.90 -23.24 30.27
CA GLY A 395 8.80 -24.00 30.88
C GLY A 395 7.63 -23.13 31.28
N PHE A 396 6.58 -23.07 30.49
CA PHE A 396 5.25 -22.83 30.99
C PHE A 396 4.79 -24.08 31.69
N LYS A 397 4.99 -24.11 33.05
CA LYS A 397 4.36 -25.11 33.89
C LYS A 397 2.86 -24.85 33.92
N GLU A 398 2.10 -25.54 33.10
CA GLU A 398 0.68 -25.73 33.33
C GLU A 398 0.52 -26.50 34.64
N SER A 399 0.05 -25.83 35.69
CA SER A 399 -0.35 -26.47 36.92
C SER A 399 -1.60 -27.31 36.66
N GLY A 400 -1.37 -28.61 36.53
CA GLY A 400 -2.43 -29.60 36.34
C GLY A 400 -3.46 -29.57 37.50
N ARG A 401 -4.71 -29.44 37.14
CA ARG A 401 -5.82 -30.04 37.88
C ARG A 401 -6.68 -30.83 36.88
N HIS A 402 -6.48 -32.13 36.91
CA HIS A 402 -7.42 -33.09 36.35
C HIS A 402 -8.79 -32.93 37.02
N SER A 403 -9.81 -32.61 36.28
CA SER A 403 -11.17 -32.94 36.61
C SER A 403 -11.82 -33.69 35.43
N ARG A 404 -12.23 -34.93 35.72
CA ARG A 404 -12.90 -35.85 34.76
C ARG A 404 -14.17 -35.24 34.19
N PRO A 405 -14.54 -35.54 32.95
CA PRO A 405 -15.83 -35.13 32.39
C PRO A 405 -16.93 -35.99 33.00
N GLN A 406 -17.94 -35.37 33.60
CA GLN A 406 -19.23 -35.98 33.85
C GLN A 406 -20.06 -35.90 32.55
N ARG A 407 -20.59 -37.06 32.16
CA ARG A 407 -21.59 -37.20 31.10
C ARG A 407 -22.91 -36.56 31.54
N PHE A 408 -23.48 -35.74 30.70
CA PHE A 408 -24.90 -35.63 30.44
C PHE A 408 -25.17 -35.35 28.95
#